data_1961f9a222212b079c8e6f972f8ce090
#
_entry.id   1961f9a222212b079c8e6f972f8ce090
#
_cell.length_a   1.000
_cell.length_b   1.000
_cell.length_c   1.000
_cell.angle_alpha   90.00
_cell.angle_beta   90.00
_cell.angle_gamma   90.00
#
_symmetry.space_group_name_H-M   'P 1'
#
loop_
_entity.id
_entity.type
_entity.pdbx_description
1 polymer ?
#
loop_
_entity_poly.entity_id
_entity_poly.type
_entity_poly.pdbx_seq_one_letter_code
_entity_poly.pdbx_strand_id
1 'polypeptide(L)'
;CGSCWAHGSVSALGDRIKIARKAQSPDVQLSVQHILNCANVGSCHGGTIDGPYQWLQSISDKTGSGLSYASSQPYFACSKEMSQSSGTMCSGGDWTCTALNTAVTCATFGKKCVGLTHFPNVTIAEHGSITGKDAMMKEIYNRGPIACGIDAAPLEKYTTGIVSTPSSSTDHVISVVGWGTDAKDGFYWEVRNSWGEYWGDM
;
A
#
# COMPACT_ATOMS: atom_id res chain seq x y z
N CYS A 1 -2.98 -1.88 -13.31
CA CYS A 1 -3.06 -2.82 -12.20
C CYS A 1 -3.97 -2.26 -11.12
N GLY A 2 -5.00 -3.00 -10.74
CA GLY A 2 -5.95 -2.64 -9.68
C GLY A 2 -5.39 -2.97 -8.29
N SER A 3 -4.25 -2.38 -7.93
CA SER A 3 -3.52 -2.65 -6.68
C SER A 3 -3.73 -1.58 -5.61
N CYS A 4 -4.81 -0.78 -5.69
CA CYS A 4 -5.12 0.25 -4.70
C CYS A 4 -5.15 -0.30 -3.26
N TRP A 5 -5.67 -1.53 -3.08
CA TRP A 5 -5.70 -2.25 -1.82
C TRP A 5 -4.31 -2.43 -1.20
N ALA A 6 -3.30 -2.76 -1.99
CA ALA A 6 -1.92 -2.88 -1.53
C ALA A 6 -1.26 -1.52 -1.31
N HIS A 7 -1.50 -0.53 -2.20
CA HIS A 7 -0.96 0.82 -2.05
C HIS A 7 -1.49 1.54 -0.80
N GLY A 8 -2.81 1.52 -0.57
CA GLY A 8 -3.41 2.13 0.61
C GLY A 8 -2.90 1.50 1.90
N SER A 9 -2.81 0.16 1.95
CA SER A 9 -2.30 -0.57 3.10
C SER A 9 -0.82 -0.27 3.38
N VAL A 10 0.01 -0.25 2.34
CA VAL A 10 1.45 0.06 2.45
C VAL A 10 1.68 1.52 2.82
N SER A 11 0.89 2.45 2.28
CA SER A 11 0.96 3.87 2.62
C SER A 11 0.69 4.10 4.11
N ALA A 12 -0.39 3.54 4.64
CA ALA A 12 -0.73 3.65 6.05
C ALA A 12 0.34 3.01 6.96
N LEU A 13 0.84 1.82 6.61
CA LEU A 13 1.89 1.14 7.37
C LEU A 13 3.20 1.92 7.36
N GLY A 14 3.61 2.45 6.22
CA GLY A 14 4.83 3.25 6.08
C GLY A 14 4.82 4.49 6.96
N ASP A 15 3.70 5.20 7.02
CA ASP A 15 3.55 6.36 7.91
C ASP A 15 3.61 5.98 9.39
N ARG A 16 2.99 4.88 9.79
CA ARG A 16 3.06 4.37 11.17
C ARG A 16 4.49 4.04 11.57
N ILE A 17 5.28 3.48 10.67
CA ILE A 17 6.71 3.22 10.91
C ILE A 17 7.48 4.54 11.07
N LYS A 18 7.23 5.54 10.21
CA LYS A 18 7.83 6.87 10.33
C LYS A 18 7.48 7.56 11.64
N ILE A 19 6.24 7.46 12.07
CA ILE A 19 5.76 7.98 13.37
C ILE A 19 6.50 7.28 14.52
N ALA A 20 6.55 5.95 14.52
CA ALA A 20 7.25 5.17 15.53
C ALA A 20 8.74 5.50 15.61
N ARG A 21 9.37 5.79 14.47
CA ARG A 21 10.78 6.22 14.37
C ARG A 21 10.96 7.73 14.64
N LYS A 22 9.90 8.49 14.93
CA LYS A 22 9.95 9.95 15.12
C LYS A 22 10.61 10.68 13.95
N ALA A 23 10.26 10.27 12.75
CA ALA A 23 10.82 10.77 11.48
C ALA A 23 12.35 10.65 11.33
N GLN A 24 12.97 9.76 12.09
CA GLN A 24 14.41 9.52 11.94
C GLN A 24 14.72 8.76 10.66
N SER A 25 15.83 9.12 10.04
CA SER A 25 16.39 8.43 8.86
C SER A 25 16.72 6.96 9.17
N PRO A 26 16.62 6.05 8.17
CA PRO A 26 16.26 6.33 6.78
C PRO A 26 14.74 6.44 6.58
N ASP A 27 14.32 7.30 5.66
CA ASP A 27 12.95 7.30 5.15
C ASP A 27 12.80 6.18 4.14
N VAL A 28 12.04 5.15 4.50
CA VAL A 28 11.88 3.95 3.69
C VAL A 28 10.47 3.86 3.13
N GLN A 29 10.38 3.48 1.85
CA GLN A 29 9.14 3.09 1.21
C GLN A 29 9.06 1.57 1.14
N LEU A 30 7.90 1.01 1.45
CA LEU A 30 7.65 -0.42 1.45
C LEU A 30 7.23 -0.90 0.08
N SER A 31 7.56 -2.16 -0.25
CA SER A 31 7.30 -2.74 -1.56
C SER A 31 5.86 -3.21 -1.72
N VAL A 32 5.09 -2.54 -2.55
CA VAL A 32 3.79 -3.03 -3.05
C VAL A 32 3.97 -4.27 -3.92
N GLN A 33 5.04 -4.33 -4.71
CA GLN A 33 5.30 -5.47 -5.60
C GLN A 33 5.55 -6.77 -4.84
N HIS A 34 6.23 -6.71 -3.69
CA HIS A 34 6.43 -7.89 -2.85
C HIS A 34 5.09 -8.47 -2.37
N ILE A 35 4.12 -7.62 -2.01
CA ILE A 35 2.77 -8.07 -1.66
C ILE A 35 2.09 -8.73 -2.87
N LEU A 36 2.14 -8.12 -4.05
CA LEU A 36 1.55 -8.67 -5.27
C LEU A 36 2.13 -10.04 -5.64
N ASN A 37 3.43 -10.22 -5.45
CA ASN A 37 4.12 -11.47 -5.81
C ASN A 37 3.92 -12.58 -4.78
N CYS A 38 3.82 -12.25 -3.48
CA CYS A 38 3.98 -13.23 -2.41
C CYS A 38 2.77 -13.39 -1.49
N ALA A 39 1.93 -12.37 -1.32
CA ALA A 39 0.90 -12.43 -0.29
C ALA A 39 -0.29 -13.34 -0.63
N ASN A 40 -0.60 -13.54 -1.91
CA ASN A 40 -1.77 -14.30 -2.38
C ASN A 40 -3.12 -13.85 -1.77
N VAL A 41 -3.24 -12.57 -1.43
CA VAL A 41 -4.44 -11.97 -0.82
C VAL A 41 -5.15 -11.01 -1.77
N GLY A 42 -4.70 -10.95 -3.00
CA GLY A 42 -5.21 -10.14 -4.08
C GLY A 42 -4.26 -10.16 -5.29
N SER A 43 -4.59 -9.35 -6.29
CA SER A 43 -3.87 -9.30 -7.56
C SER A 43 -4.01 -7.91 -8.21
N CYS A 44 -3.60 -7.79 -9.47
CA CYS A 44 -3.91 -6.60 -10.30
C CYS A 44 -5.40 -6.43 -10.61
N HIS A 45 -6.25 -7.40 -10.26
CA HIS A 45 -7.71 -7.34 -10.43
C HIS A 45 -8.45 -6.98 -9.13
N GLY A 46 -7.73 -6.71 -8.06
CA GLY A 46 -8.29 -6.33 -6.75
C GLY A 46 -7.80 -7.20 -5.60
N GLY A 47 -8.15 -6.79 -4.40
CA GLY A 47 -7.80 -7.48 -3.15
C GLY A 47 -8.56 -6.89 -1.97
N THR A 48 -8.19 -7.26 -0.75
CA THR A 48 -8.81 -6.79 0.48
C THR A 48 -7.88 -5.84 1.25
N ILE A 49 -8.45 -4.96 2.06
CA ILE A 49 -7.68 -3.98 2.84
C ILE A 49 -6.86 -4.67 3.93
N ASP A 50 -7.42 -5.68 4.57
CA ASP A 50 -6.81 -6.42 5.68
C ASP A 50 -5.83 -7.51 5.22
N GLY A 51 -5.97 -7.99 3.99
CA GLY A 51 -5.15 -9.07 3.43
C GLY A 51 -3.63 -8.85 3.56
N PRO A 52 -3.09 -7.69 3.18
CA PRO A 52 -1.67 -7.39 3.35
C PRO A 52 -1.19 -7.49 4.79
N TYR A 53 -1.99 -7.03 5.74
CA TYR A 53 -1.63 -7.07 7.16
C TYR A 53 -1.69 -8.49 7.73
N GLN A 54 -2.73 -9.26 7.39
CA GLN A 54 -2.85 -10.68 7.78
C GLN A 54 -1.66 -11.49 7.27
N TRP A 55 -1.33 -11.33 6.00
CA TRP A 55 -0.17 -11.97 5.40
C TRP A 55 1.12 -11.55 6.11
N LEU A 56 1.34 -10.25 6.28
CA LEU A 56 2.57 -9.73 6.88
C LEU A 56 2.74 -10.19 8.32
N GLN A 57 1.69 -10.19 9.15
CA GLN A 57 1.75 -10.75 10.49
C GLN A 57 2.09 -12.24 10.44
N SER A 58 1.43 -13.01 9.57
CA SER A 58 1.67 -14.45 9.43
C SER A 58 3.12 -14.78 9.08
N ILE A 59 3.76 -14.03 8.17
CA ILE A 59 5.17 -14.27 7.85
C ILE A 59 6.10 -13.77 8.95
N SER A 60 5.76 -12.66 9.61
CA SER A 60 6.52 -12.13 10.76
C SER A 60 6.59 -13.15 11.89
N ASP A 61 5.45 -13.75 12.23
CA ASP A 61 5.36 -14.76 13.30
C ASP A 61 6.09 -16.05 12.96
N LYS A 62 6.01 -16.49 11.68
CA LYS A 62 6.59 -17.77 11.25
C LYS A 62 8.08 -17.71 10.97
N THR A 63 8.57 -16.61 10.44
CA THR A 63 9.94 -16.54 9.89
C THR A 63 10.80 -15.46 10.52
N GLY A 64 10.21 -14.55 11.28
CA GLY A 64 10.89 -13.33 11.74
C GLY A 64 11.27 -12.37 10.61
N SER A 65 10.80 -12.65 9.38
CA SER A 65 11.00 -11.81 8.20
C SER A 65 9.73 -11.05 7.86
N GLY A 66 9.81 -10.09 6.96
CA GLY A 66 8.69 -9.23 6.65
C GLY A 66 8.74 -8.61 5.26
N LEU A 67 8.07 -7.48 5.12
CA LEU A 67 7.91 -6.76 3.87
C LEU A 67 9.21 -6.03 3.48
N SER A 68 9.71 -6.28 2.27
CA SER A 68 10.87 -5.62 1.70
C SER A 68 10.62 -4.15 1.37
N TYR A 69 11.69 -3.41 1.13
CA TYR A 69 11.63 -2.01 0.71
C TYR A 69 11.45 -1.89 -0.82
N ALA A 70 10.78 -0.83 -1.25
CA ALA A 70 10.58 -0.54 -2.67
C ALA A 70 11.90 -0.36 -3.44
N SER A 71 12.98 0.04 -2.75
CA SER A 71 14.32 0.14 -3.34
C SER A 71 14.93 -1.21 -3.73
N SER A 72 14.51 -2.31 -3.08
CA SER A 72 14.95 -3.67 -3.41
C SER A 72 13.93 -4.46 -4.22
N GLN A 73 12.66 -4.03 -4.25
CA GLN A 73 11.61 -4.60 -5.09
C GLN A 73 10.69 -3.48 -5.56
N PRO A 74 11.03 -2.80 -6.66
CA PRO A 74 10.24 -1.69 -7.19
C PRO A 74 8.90 -2.18 -7.77
N TYR A 75 7.96 -1.25 -7.87
CA TYR A 75 6.64 -1.54 -8.41
C TYR A 75 6.64 -1.65 -9.93
N PHE A 76 6.15 -2.77 -10.46
CA PHE A 76 6.05 -3.07 -11.88
C PHE A 76 4.62 -3.05 -12.42
N ALA A 77 3.63 -2.88 -11.56
CA ALA A 77 2.21 -2.96 -11.92
C ALA A 77 1.81 -4.32 -12.52
N CYS A 78 2.42 -5.40 -12.07
CA CYS A 78 2.21 -6.76 -12.57
C CYS A 78 1.94 -7.73 -11.43
N SER A 79 1.12 -8.74 -11.69
CA SER A 79 0.90 -9.87 -10.81
C SER A 79 0.83 -11.18 -11.60
N LYS A 80 0.90 -12.31 -10.90
CA LYS A 80 1.10 -13.65 -11.47
C LYS A 80 0.15 -13.98 -12.63
N GLU A 81 -1.13 -13.63 -12.52
CA GLU A 81 -2.14 -13.89 -13.53
C GLU A 81 -1.91 -13.14 -14.84
N MET A 82 -1.15 -12.04 -14.80
CA MET A 82 -0.86 -11.23 -15.98
C MET A 82 0.29 -11.78 -16.82
N SER A 83 1.04 -12.77 -16.32
CA SER A 83 2.17 -13.36 -17.06
C SER A 83 1.75 -14.02 -18.36
N GLN A 84 0.50 -14.50 -18.43
CA GLN A 84 -0.08 -15.16 -19.61
C GLN A 84 -0.93 -14.20 -20.49
N SER A 85 -1.12 -12.96 -20.06
CA SER A 85 -1.90 -11.97 -20.80
C SER A 85 -1.08 -11.42 -21.96
N SER A 86 -1.42 -11.81 -23.20
CA SER A 86 -0.74 -11.30 -24.39
C SER A 86 -0.87 -9.79 -24.55
N GLY A 87 0.20 -9.13 -25.02
CA GLY A 87 0.17 -7.70 -25.33
C GLY A 87 0.30 -6.76 -24.12
N THR A 88 0.60 -7.25 -22.93
CA THR A 88 0.91 -6.45 -21.75
C THR A 88 2.41 -6.45 -21.44
N MET A 89 2.88 -5.40 -20.75
CA MET A 89 4.26 -5.35 -20.27
C MET A 89 4.61 -6.46 -19.26
N CYS A 90 3.61 -7.13 -18.70
CA CYS A 90 3.76 -8.21 -17.74
C CYS A 90 3.87 -9.58 -18.40
N SER A 91 3.60 -9.67 -19.71
CA SER A 91 3.58 -10.90 -20.48
C SER A 91 4.96 -11.59 -20.49
N GLY A 92 4.97 -12.89 -20.20
CA GLY A 92 6.20 -13.70 -20.16
C GLY A 92 7.07 -13.45 -18.93
N GLY A 93 6.70 -12.54 -18.02
CA GLY A 93 7.38 -12.32 -16.74
C GLY A 93 7.02 -13.39 -15.70
N ASP A 94 7.97 -13.72 -14.84
CA ASP A 94 7.70 -14.51 -13.62
C ASP A 94 7.36 -13.58 -12.45
N TRP A 95 6.10 -13.57 -12.03
CA TRP A 95 5.58 -12.79 -10.93
C TRP A 95 5.22 -13.66 -9.71
N THR A 96 5.82 -14.86 -9.62
CA THR A 96 5.67 -15.75 -8.48
C THR A 96 6.58 -15.35 -7.33
N CYS A 97 6.30 -15.85 -6.12
CA CYS A 97 7.08 -15.55 -4.92
C CYS A 97 8.44 -16.25 -4.93
N THR A 98 9.40 -15.66 -5.60
CA THR A 98 10.79 -16.11 -5.62
C THR A 98 11.70 -15.10 -4.91
N ALA A 99 12.94 -15.45 -4.62
CA ALA A 99 13.89 -14.51 -4.04
C ALA A 99 14.08 -13.26 -4.92
N LEU A 100 14.09 -13.41 -6.25
CA LEU A 100 14.15 -12.31 -7.23
C LEU A 100 12.91 -11.40 -7.18
N ASN A 101 11.77 -11.94 -6.78
CA ASN A 101 10.50 -11.23 -6.71
C ASN A 101 10.14 -10.76 -5.28
N THR A 102 11.05 -10.97 -4.35
CA THR A 102 10.94 -10.54 -2.95
C THR A 102 11.85 -9.37 -2.64
N ALA A 103 13.14 -9.53 -2.92
CA ALA A 103 14.14 -8.47 -2.79
C ALA A 103 15.35 -8.79 -3.66
N VAL A 104 15.84 -7.81 -4.38
CA VAL A 104 17.00 -7.99 -5.28
C VAL A 104 18.10 -7.00 -4.97
N THR A 105 19.31 -7.40 -5.30
CA THR A 105 20.45 -6.51 -5.50
C THR A 105 21.01 -6.70 -6.89
N CYS A 106 21.44 -5.62 -7.51
CA CYS A 106 22.00 -5.63 -8.85
C CYS A 106 23.43 -5.10 -8.77
N ALA A 107 24.37 -5.87 -9.28
CA ALA A 107 25.75 -5.45 -9.40
C ALA A 107 25.91 -4.41 -10.54
N THR A 108 27.14 -4.08 -10.87
CA THR A 108 27.51 -3.13 -11.93
C THR A 108 26.73 -3.35 -13.24
N PHE A 109 26.56 -2.32 -14.01
CA PHE A 109 25.92 -2.29 -15.32
C PHE A 109 26.16 -3.56 -16.14
N GLY A 110 25.08 -4.17 -16.68
CA GLY A 110 25.14 -5.36 -17.52
C GLY A 110 25.25 -6.70 -16.79
N LYS A 111 25.35 -6.73 -15.47
CA LYS A 111 25.31 -7.97 -14.71
C LYS A 111 23.87 -8.25 -14.23
N LYS A 112 23.52 -9.55 -14.16
CA LYS A 112 22.22 -9.99 -13.67
C LYS A 112 22.02 -9.61 -12.20
N CYS A 113 20.80 -9.20 -11.86
CA CYS A 113 20.35 -9.06 -10.46
C CYS A 113 20.28 -10.44 -9.80
N VAL A 114 20.51 -10.49 -8.50
CA VAL A 114 20.36 -11.70 -7.68
C VAL A 114 19.34 -11.48 -6.58
N GLY A 115 18.52 -12.48 -6.33
CA GLY A 115 17.57 -12.47 -5.23
C GLY A 115 18.31 -12.59 -3.89
N LEU A 116 17.86 -11.81 -2.92
CA LEU A 116 18.40 -11.79 -1.56
C LEU A 116 17.62 -12.76 -0.68
N THR A 117 18.32 -13.57 0.10
CA THR A 117 17.73 -14.40 1.17
C THR A 117 17.63 -13.65 2.50
N HIS A 118 18.45 -12.63 2.67
CA HIS A 118 18.43 -11.72 3.83
C HIS A 118 18.44 -10.29 3.30
N PHE A 119 17.48 -9.50 3.72
CA PHE A 119 17.28 -8.13 3.24
C PHE A 119 16.64 -7.26 4.34
N PRO A 120 16.86 -5.94 4.32
CA PRO A 120 16.13 -5.02 5.17
C PRO A 120 14.62 -5.14 4.94
N ASN A 121 13.86 -5.35 6.00
CA ASN A 121 12.42 -5.55 5.92
C ASN A 121 11.72 -4.98 7.16
N VAL A 122 10.41 -4.94 7.13
CA VAL A 122 9.58 -4.58 8.27
C VAL A 122 8.62 -5.71 8.61
N THR A 123 8.39 -5.90 9.89
CA THR A 123 7.45 -6.86 10.47
C THR A 123 6.33 -6.11 11.20
N ILE A 124 5.22 -6.77 11.43
CA ILE A 124 4.16 -6.27 12.31
C ILE A 124 3.84 -7.33 13.37
N ALA A 125 3.50 -6.87 14.58
CA ALA A 125 3.10 -7.73 15.69
C ALA A 125 1.59 -7.95 15.75
N GLU A 126 0.82 -6.98 15.27
CA GLU A 126 -0.65 -7.02 15.31
C GLU A 126 -1.27 -6.24 14.15
N HIS A 127 -2.49 -6.55 13.82
CA HIS A 127 -3.36 -5.78 12.93
C HIS A 127 -4.80 -5.85 13.44
N GLY A 128 -5.69 -5.01 12.89
CA GLY A 128 -7.09 -5.03 13.27
C GLY A 128 -7.93 -4.15 12.36
N SER A 129 -9.24 -4.22 12.56
CA SER A 129 -10.22 -3.39 11.87
C SER A 129 -10.91 -2.44 12.83
N ILE A 130 -11.25 -1.26 12.35
CA ILE A 130 -11.90 -0.23 13.13
C ILE A 130 -13.00 0.43 12.32
N THR A 131 -14.11 0.77 12.95
CA THR A 131 -15.25 1.42 12.32
C THR A 131 -15.83 2.52 13.21
N GLY A 132 -16.42 3.51 12.57
CA GLY A 132 -17.04 4.65 13.26
C GLY A 132 -16.06 5.83 13.43
N LYS A 133 -16.62 7.03 13.22
CA LYS A 133 -15.87 8.30 13.18
C LYS A 133 -14.93 8.46 14.38
N ASP A 134 -15.45 8.39 15.59
CA ASP A 134 -14.69 8.68 16.81
C ASP A 134 -13.60 7.63 17.06
N ALA A 135 -13.88 6.37 16.75
CA ALA A 135 -12.90 5.30 16.88
C ALA A 135 -11.78 5.44 15.85
N MET A 136 -12.10 5.79 14.60
CA MET A 136 -11.12 6.06 13.55
C MET A 136 -10.24 7.28 13.91
N MET A 137 -10.85 8.38 14.36
CA MET A 137 -10.10 9.56 14.85
C MET A 137 -9.13 9.19 15.97
N LYS A 138 -9.58 8.42 16.95
CA LYS A 138 -8.75 7.96 18.08
C LYS A 138 -7.59 7.07 17.62
N GLU A 139 -7.83 6.17 16.67
CA GLU A 139 -6.78 5.30 16.13
C GLU A 139 -5.74 6.10 15.37
N ILE A 140 -6.17 7.00 14.48
CA ILE A 140 -5.26 7.85 13.70
C ILE A 140 -4.43 8.74 14.63
N TYR A 141 -5.05 9.34 15.64
CA TYR A 141 -4.36 10.19 16.60
C TYR A 141 -3.30 9.45 17.41
N ASN A 142 -3.61 8.23 17.85
CA ASN A 142 -2.72 7.49 18.75
C ASN A 142 -1.65 6.68 18.00
N ARG A 143 -1.95 6.17 16.79
CA ARG A 143 -1.11 5.19 16.09
C ARG A 143 -0.78 5.54 14.66
N GLY A 144 -1.45 6.52 14.08
CA GLY A 144 -1.21 6.99 12.71
C GLY A 144 -2.24 6.51 11.70
N PRO A 145 -1.99 6.77 10.41
CA PRO A 145 -2.92 6.54 9.31
C PRO A 145 -3.50 5.13 9.23
N ILE A 146 -4.70 5.03 8.66
CA ILE A 146 -5.42 3.78 8.43
C ILE A 146 -5.81 3.62 6.96
N ALA A 147 -5.80 2.39 6.46
CA ALA A 147 -6.30 2.09 5.12
C ALA A 147 -7.82 1.98 5.14
N CYS A 148 -8.50 2.66 4.22
CA CYS A 148 -9.96 2.71 4.15
C CYS A 148 -10.45 2.52 2.72
N GLY A 149 -11.62 1.90 2.57
CA GLY A 149 -12.32 1.81 1.30
C GLY A 149 -13.19 3.04 1.03
N ILE A 150 -13.23 3.49 -0.21
CA ILE A 150 -14.06 4.59 -0.71
C ILE A 150 -14.58 4.29 -2.10
N ASP A 151 -15.51 5.12 -2.58
CA ASP A 151 -15.90 5.18 -3.99
C ASP A 151 -14.93 6.09 -4.75
N ALA A 152 -14.31 5.57 -5.80
CA ALA A 152 -13.40 6.33 -6.65
C ALA A 152 -14.10 7.31 -7.59
N ALA A 153 -15.34 7.06 -8.00
CA ALA A 153 -16.02 7.82 -9.02
C ALA A 153 -16.10 9.34 -8.75
N PRO A 154 -16.38 9.81 -7.52
CA PRO A 154 -16.34 11.24 -7.22
C PRO A 154 -14.94 11.85 -7.31
N LEU A 155 -13.90 11.03 -7.24
CA LEU A 155 -12.51 11.46 -7.19
C LEU A 155 -11.84 11.54 -8.57
N GLU A 156 -12.41 10.92 -9.61
CA GLU A 156 -11.81 10.89 -10.96
C GLU A 156 -11.54 12.28 -11.55
N LYS A 157 -12.38 13.24 -11.22
CA LYS A 157 -12.27 14.64 -11.68
C LYS A 157 -11.90 15.62 -10.56
N TYR A 158 -11.48 15.09 -9.42
CA TYR A 158 -11.09 15.91 -8.27
C TYR A 158 -9.85 16.73 -8.59
N THR A 159 -9.88 17.99 -8.22
CA THR A 159 -8.75 18.90 -8.34
C THR A 159 -8.37 19.51 -7.00
N THR A 160 -9.34 19.92 -6.20
CA THR A 160 -9.09 20.58 -4.90
C THR A 160 -10.35 20.60 -4.03
N GLY A 161 -10.19 20.82 -2.73
CA GLY A 161 -11.25 21.06 -1.77
C GLY A 161 -11.88 19.81 -1.17
N ILE A 162 -13.08 19.93 -0.60
CA ILE A 162 -13.79 18.85 0.09
C ILE A 162 -14.80 18.20 -0.83
N VAL A 163 -14.70 16.87 -1.00
CA VAL A 163 -15.67 16.09 -1.76
C VAL A 163 -16.80 15.65 -0.82
N SER A 164 -18.03 16.07 -1.14
CA SER A 164 -19.23 15.76 -0.35
C SER A 164 -20.27 14.95 -1.12
N THR A 165 -19.90 14.35 -2.25
CA THR A 165 -20.79 13.54 -3.06
C THR A 165 -21.13 12.24 -2.34
N PRO A 166 -22.41 11.98 -1.99
CA PRO A 166 -22.80 10.73 -1.37
C PRO A 166 -22.57 9.54 -2.29
N SER A 167 -22.06 8.45 -1.76
CA SER A 167 -21.94 7.18 -2.46
C SER A 167 -22.14 6.00 -1.52
N SER A 168 -22.64 4.89 -2.08
CA SER A 168 -22.75 3.61 -1.40
C SER A 168 -21.80 2.54 -1.96
N SER A 169 -20.99 2.91 -2.95
CA SER A 169 -19.99 2.02 -3.55
C SER A 169 -18.67 2.05 -2.74
N THR A 170 -17.94 0.95 -2.82
CA THR A 170 -16.57 0.86 -2.26
C THR A 170 -15.75 0.04 -3.24
N ASP A 171 -14.99 0.71 -4.07
CA ASP A 171 -14.20 0.10 -5.16
C ASP A 171 -12.74 0.55 -5.16
N HIS A 172 -12.36 1.43 -4.24
CA HIS A 172 -11.01 1.97 -4.14
C HIS A 172 -10.52 1.99 -2.69
N VAL A 173 -9.21 1.93 -2.52
CA VAL A 173 -8.57 1.97 -1.19
C VAL A 173 -7.57 3.12 -1.12
N ILE A 174 -7.70 3.92 -0.07
CA ILE A 174 -6.86 5.08 0.23
C ILE A 174 -6.28 4.96 1.64
N SER A 175 -5.37 5.86 2.00
CA SER A 175 -4.89 6.05 3.36
C SER A 175 -5.54 7.29 3.97
N VAL A 176 -6.28 7.13 5.07
CA VAL A 176 -6.80 8.24 5.86
C VAL A 176 -5.72 8.68 6.82
N VAL A 177 -5.21 9.90 6.63
CA VAL A 177 -4.05 10.44 7.35
C VAL A 177 -4.43 11.42 8.44
N GLY A 178 -5.63 12.00 8.37
CA GLY A 178 -6.09 12.99 9.31
C GLY A 178 -7.57 13.35 9.14
N TRP A 179 -7.97 14.41 9.74
CA TRP A 179 -9.33 14.98 9.65
C TRP A 179 -9.33 16.46 9.97
N GLY A 180 -10.36 17.14 9.55
CA GLY A 180 -10.59 18.54 9.89
C GLY A 180 -12.07 18.89 9.99
N THR A 181 -12.34 20.17 10.23
CA THR A 181 -13.67 20.73 10.20
C THR A 181 -13.64 22.05 9.44
N ASP A 182 -14.42 22.12 8.39
CA ASP A 182 -14.63 23.33 7.60
C ASP A 182 -15.91 24.06 8.07
N ALA A 183 -15.92 25.38 7.99
CA ALA A 183 -17.05 26.18 8.43
C ALA A 183 -18.31 25.98 7.58
N LYS A 184 -18.14 25.65 6.30
CA LYS A 184 -19.23 25.46 5.33
C LYS A 184 -19.57 23.99 5.14
N ASP A 185 -18.55 23.16 4.95
CA ASP A 185 -18.70 21.76 4.53
C ASP A 185 -18.69 20.78 5.73
N GLY A 186 -18.38 21.28 6.93
CA GLY A 186 -18.41 20.50 8.16
C GLY A 186 -17.18 19.59 8.33
N PHE A 187 -17.38 18.45 8.94
CA PHE A 187 -16.30 17.47 9.20
C PHE A 187 -15.86 16.80 7.92
N TYR A 188 -14.54 16.63 7.75
CA TYR A 188 -13.95 15.90 6.62
C TYR A 188 -12.77 15.04 7.06
N TRP A 189 -12.44 14.04 6.25
CA TRP A 189 -11.23 13.24 6.35
C TRP A 189 -10.16 13.78 5.41
N GLU A 190 -8.92 13.83 5.88
CA GLU A 190 -7.76 14.03 5.04
C GLU A 190 -7.26 12.69 4.54
N VAL A 191 -7.12 12.54 3.23
CA VAL A 191 -6.77 11.28 2.60
C VAL A 191 -5.57 11.41 1.66
N ARG A 192 -4.70 10.40 1.68
CA ARG A 192 -3.67 10.23 0.67
C ARG A 192 -4.11 9.17 -0.32
N ASN A 193 -4.18 9.57 -1.60
CA ASN A 193 -4.44 8.66 -2.72
C ASN A 193 -3.13 8.12 -3.31
N SER A 194 -3.22 7.20 -4.27
CA SER A 194 -2.09 6.56 -4.95
C SER A 194 -2.08 6.80 -6.46
N TRP A 195 -2.61 7.95 -6.92
CA TRP A 195 -2.72 8.30 -8.35
C TRP A 195 -1.61 9.25 -8.83
N GLY A 196 -0.57 9.46 -8.02
CA GLY A 196 0.59 10.29 -8.35
C GLY A 196 0.44 11.74 -7.92
N GLU A 197 1.55 12.46 -7.97
CA GLU A 197 1.67 13.84 -7.47
C GLU A 197 0.90 14.88 -8.30
N TYR A 198 0.49 14.54 -9.53
CA TYR A 198 -0.27 15.45 -10.40
C TYR A 198 -1.78 15.38 -10.16
N TRP A 199 -2.24 14.56 -9.23
CA TRP A 199 -3.63 14.44 -8.88
C TRP A 199 -3.92 15.05 -7.51
N GLY A 200 -4.99 15.87 -7.42
CA GLY A 200 -5.50 16.44 -6.17
C GLY A 200 -4.68 17.63 -5.64
N ASP A 201 -4.89 17.93 -4.37
CA ASP A 201 -4.12 18.91 -3.62
C ASP A 201 -2.82 18.28 -3.11
N MET A 202 -1.69 18.98 -3.30
CA MET A 202 -0.38 18.60 -2.77
C MET A 202 -0.11 19.29 -1.44
#